data_be7967442d4832940b577815208bec1d
#
_entry.id   be7967442d4832940b577815208bec1d
#
_cell.length_a   1.000
_cell.length_b   1.000
_cell.length_c   1.000
_cell.angle_alpha   90.00
_cell.angle_beta   90.00
_cell.angle_gamma   90.00
#
_symmetry.space_group_name_H-M   'P 1'
#
loop_
_entity.id
_entity.type
_entity.pdbx_description
1 polymer ?
#
loop_
_entity_poly.entity_id
_entity_poly.type
_entity_poly.pdbx_seq_one_letter_code
_entity_poly.pdbx_strand_id
1 'polypeptide(L)'
;SNIQKCLRLKDFSEVGDGTHSLAFNMLGFFSFREYSLKQSIDFMMEFCNSINIYPDYVTIHPDKMLEWQDYYKEYNVEVRPDIECIWSDGNIGGYCTEFYKNDIEIGNIVNTLGTCIDIGFGLERLLLVLGLLETKSRIEILEETSLLLIDNGIKLSHNNEGYILKKLITECVLYGSKIDNEDFNTIRNNQIKIYRNYKNLSTRNSNKGKPDSYWLHTMGFDKSKEHLYQNLQ
;
A
#
# COMPACT_ATOMS: atom_id res chain seq x y z
N SER A 1 -21.01 -10.11 0.28
CA SER A 1 -19.82 -9.70 -0.50
C SER A 1 -19.90 -8.25 -0.93
N ASN A 2 -18.78 -7.60 -1.10
CA ASN A 2 -18.69 -6.24 -1.61
C ASN A 2 -17.39 -6.04 -2.39
N ILE A 3 -17.32 -4.92 -3.12
CA ILE A 3 -16.10 -4.36 -3.67
C ILE A 3 -15.94 -2.99 -3.04
N GLN A 4 -14.84 -2.75 -2.36
CA GLN A 4 -14.58 -1.46 -1.74
C GLN A 4 -13.20 -0.92 -2.16
N LYS A 5 -13.16 0.38 -2.39
CA LYS A 5 -11.90 1.08 -2.65
C LYS A 5 -11.19 1.34 -1.32
N CYS A 6 -9.97 0.88 -1.22
CA CYS A 6 -9.14 0.98 -0.02
C CYS A 6 -7.97 1.92 -0.26
N LEU A 7 -7.57 2.65 0.79
CA LEU A 7 -6.34 3.43 0.84
C LEU A 7 -5.44 2.86 1.95
N ARG A 8 -4.25 2.40 1.59
CA ARG A 8 -3.31 1.74 2.51
C ARG A 8 -1.95 2.43 2.49
N LEU A 9 -1.78 3.38 3.40
CA LEU A 9 -0.60 4.26 3.43
C LEU A 9 0.63 3.63 4.09
N LYS A 10 0.46 2.55 4.85
CA LYS A 10 1.59 1.85 5.48
C LYS A 10 2.60 1.31 4.46
N ASP A 11 2.12 0.96 3.26
CA ASP A 11 2.91 0.39 2.19
C ASP A 11 3.62 1.48 1.33
N PHE A 12 3.62 2.73 1.79
CA PHE A 12 4.19 3.86 1.04
C PHE A 12 5.66 3.66 0.62
N SER A 13 6.46 3.01 1.45
CA SER A 13 7.86 2.69 1.15
C SER A 13 8.03 1.63 0.06
N GLU A 14 7.08 0.73 -0.07
CA GLU A 14 7.12 -0.46 -0.95
C GLU A 14 6.55 -0.18 -2.34
N VAL A 15 5.81 0.92 -2.48
CA VAL A 15 5.22 1.32 -3.76
C VAL A 15 6.28 1.43 -4.86
N GLY A 16 6.03 0.74 -5.97
CA GLY A 16 6.93 0.65 -7.11
C GLY A 16 7.71 -0.66 -7.20
N ASP A 17 7.46 -1.60 -6.29
CA ASP A 17 8.01 -2.96 -6.33
C ASP A 17 7.28 -3.89 -7.32
N GLY A 18 6.20 -3.41 -7.94
CA GLY A 18 5.38 -4.15 -8.89
C GLY A 18 4.14 -4.81 -8.30
N THR A 19 3.97 -4.82 -6.98
CA THR A 19 2.85 -5.49 -6.29
C THR A 19 2.09 -4.59 -5.32
N HIS A 20 2.77 -3.62 -4.70
CA HIS A 20 2.16 -2.72 -3.73
C HIS A 20 1.56 -1.48 -4.40
N SER A 21 0.31 -1.20 -4.04
CA SER A 21 -0.42 -0.01 -4.43
C SER A 21 -0.97 0.69 -3.18
N LEU A 22 -1.09 2.01 -3.22
CA LEU A 22 -1.67 2.78 -2.10
C LEU A 22 -3.19 2.80 -2.16
N ALA A 23 -3.75 2.86 -3.37
CA ALA A 23 -5.19 2.81 -3.60
C ALA A 23 -5.51 1.59 -4.47
N PHE A 24 -6.41 0.75 -4.01
CA PHE A 24 -6.78 -0.50 -4.67
C PHE A 24 -8.20 -0.90 -4.32
N ASN A 25 -8.75 -1.87 -5.09
CA ASN A 25 -10.06 -2.43 -4.83
C ASN A 25 -9.92 -3.75 -4.06
N MET A 26 -10.63 -3.86 -2.94
CA MET A 26 -10.72 -5.07 -2.14
C MET A 26 -12.04 -5.77 -2.46
N LEU A 27 -11.98 -7.03 -2.92
CA LEU A 27 -13.13 -7.92 -2.97
C LEU A 27 -13.28 -8.53 -1.58
N GLY A 28 -14.38 -8.22 -0.90
CA GLY A 28 -14.63 -8.65 0.46
C GLY A 28 -15.78 -9.66 0.56
N PHE A 29 -15.58 -10.70 1.36
CA PHE A 29 -16.61 -11.68 1.74
C PHE A 29 -16.59 -11.84 3.25
N PHE A 30 -17.73 -11.64 3.88
CA PHE A 30 -17.84 -11.64 5.34
C PHE A 30 -18.85 -12.71 5.80
N SER A 31 -18.48 -13.41 6.87
CA SER A 31 -19.36 -14.35 7.55
C SER A 31 -19.33 -14.13 9.05
N PHE A 32 -20.50 -13.97 9.65
CA PHE A 32 -20.67 -13.79 11.08
C PHE A 32 -21.34 -15.03 11.67
N ARG A 33 -20.53 -15.98 12.18
CA ARG A 33 -20.96 -17.23 12.82
C ARG A 33 -21.71 -18.22 11.91
N GLU A 34 -21.67 -18.01 10.58
CA GLU A 34 -22.35 -18.86 9.60
C GLU A 34 -21.41 -19.91 9.00
N TYR A 35 -20.18 -19.48 8.66
CA TYR A 35 -19.19 -20.34 8.03
C TYR A 35 -18.02 -20.62 8.98
N SER A 36 -17.56 -21.86 8.98
CA SER A 36 -16.31 -22.24 9.63
C SER A 36 -15.12 -21.80 8.78
N LEU A 37 -13.93 -21.78 9.38
CA LEU A 37 -12.69 -21.50 8.65
C LEU A 37 -12.49 -22.51 7.49
N LYS A 38 -12.74 -23.80 7.72
CA LYS A 38 -12.64 -24.84 6.64
C LYS A 38 -13.54 -24.50 5.45
N GLN A 39 -14.81 -24.18 5.69
CA GLN A 39 -15.74 -23.80 4.62
C GLN A 39 -15.30 -22.52 3.89
N SER A 40 -14.65 -21.61 4.61
CA SER A 40 -14.11 -20.39 4.02
C SER A 40 -12.87 -20.66 3.16
N ILE A 41 -12.03 -21.59 3.57
CA ILE A 41 -10.91 -22.09 2.77
C ILE A 41 -11.44 -22.76 1.50
N ASP A 42 -12.46 -23.60 1.61
CA ASP A 42 -13.08 -24.28 0.46
C ASP A 42 -13.61 -23.24 -0.54
N PHE A 43 -14.35 -22.25 -0.05
CA PHE A 43 -14.85 -21.16 -0.89
C PHE A 43 -13.72 -20.40 -1.57
N MET A 44 -12.63 -20.10 -0.86
CA MET A 44 -11.48 -19.38 -1.40
C MET A 44 -10.78 -20.19 -2.50
N MET A 45 -10.57 -21.49 -2.29
CA MET A 45 -9.98 -22.39 -3.26
C MET A 45 -10.88 -22.57 -4.49
N GLU A 46 -12.20 -22.72 -4.31
CA GLU A 46 -13.17 -22.78 -5.41
C GLU A 46 -13.21 -21.50 -6.22
N PHE A 47 -13.21 -20.34 -5.55
CA PHE A 47 -13.16 -19.04 -6.21
C PHE A 47 -11.89 -18.90 -7.07
N CYS A 48 -10.73 -19.16 -6.50
CA CYS A 48 -9.46 -19.12 -7.22
C CYS A 48 -9.47 -20.07 -8.44
N ASN A 49 -9.94 -21.30 -8.25
CA ASN A 49 -10.07 -22.28 -9.35
C ASN A 49 -11.03 -21.78 -10.46
N SER A 50 -12.14 -21.14 -10.10
CA SER A 50 -13.13 -20.62 -11.06
C SER A 50 -12.57 -19.54 -11.99
N ILE A 51 -11.54 -18.84 -11.55
CA ILE A 51 -10.83 -17.80 -12.32
C ILE A 51 -9.46 -18.28 -12.84
N ASN A 52 -9.20 -19.60 -12.81
CA ASN A 52 -7.96 -20.24 -13.23
C ASN A 52 -6.69 -19.77 -12.49
N ILE A 53 -6.83 -19.40 -11.23
CA ILE A 53 -5.72 -19.15 -10.33
C ILE A 53 -5.56 -20.34 -9.40
N TYR A 54 -4.39 -20.96 -9.39
CA TYR A 54 -4.04 -22.03 -8.45
C TYR A 54 -2.95 -21.48 -7.54
N PRO A 55 -3.23 -21.27 -6.24
CA PRO A 55 -2.22 -20.82 -5.28
C PRO A 55 -1.02 -21.77 -5.28
N ASP A 56 0.19 -21.20 -5.27
CA ASP A 56 1.42 -21.99 -5.22
C ASP A 56 1.67 -22.49 -3.80
N TYR A 57 1.36 -21.63 -2.83
CA TYR A 57 1.40 -21.95 -1.41
C TYR A 57 0.44 -21.07 -0.63
N VAL A 58 0.19 -21.47 0.62
CA VAL A 58 -0.52 -20.69 1.61
C VAL A 58 0.32 -20.53 2.87
N THR A 59 0.10 -19.47 3.61
CA THR A 59 0.76 -19.26 4.91
C THR A 59 -0.23 -19.37 6.05
N ILE A 60 0.25 -19.81 7.20
CA ILE A 60 -0.51 -19.94 8.44
C ILE A 60 0.39 -19.54 9.60
N HIS A 61 -0.16 -18.81 10.58
CA HIS A 61 0.59 -18.51 11.81
C HIS A 61 1.05 -19.81 12.50
N PRO A 62 2.30 -19.88 13.01
CA PRO A 62 2.82 -21.09 13.66
C PRO A 62 1.92 -21.67 14.76
N ASP A 63 1.26 -20.83 15.57
CA ASP A 63 0.35 -21.25 16.63
C ASP A 63 -0.90 -21.98 16.11
N LYS A 64 -1.22 -21.82 14.82
CA LYS A 64 -2.37 -22.42 14.15
C LYS A 64 -2.02 -23.55 13.18
N MET A 65 -0.75 -23.81 12.96
CA MET A 65 -0.29 -24.82 12.00
C MET A 65 -0.92 -26.20 12.28
N LEU A 66 -0.87 -26.68 13.54
CA LEU A 66 -1.40 -28.00 13.92
C LEU A 66 -2.90 -28.14 13.71
N GLU A 67 -3.65 -27.02 13.83
CA GLU A 67 -5.09 -26.99 13.68
C GLU A 67 -5.53 -26.83 12.23
N TRP A 68 -4.87 -25.93 11.46
CA TRP A 68 -5.36 -25.47 10.16
C TRP A 68 -4.71 -26.14 8.95
N GLN A 69 -3.48 -26.66 9.06
CA GLN A 69 -2.80 -27.28 7.92
C GLN A 69 -3.60 -28.43 7.29
N ASP A 70 -4.37 -29.16 8.10
CA ASP A 70 -5.17 -30.27 7.64
C ASP A 70 -6.33 -29.87 6.72
N TYR A 71 -6.78 -28.62 6.81
CA TYR A 71 -7.82 -28.07 5.95
C TYR A 71 -7.38 -27.93 4.49
N TYR A 72 -6.07 -27.93 4.22
CA TYR A 72 -5.48 -27.79 2.90
C TYR A 72 -5.08 -29.13 2.24
N LYS A 73 -5.17 -30.26 2.96
CA LYS A 73 -4.69 -31.57 2.46
C LYS A 73 -5.32 -32.00 1.15
N GLU A 74 -6.57 -31.65 0.88
CA GLU A 74 -7.29 -32.04 -0.33
C GLU A 74 -6.93 -31.19 -1.56
N TYR A 75 -6.29 -30.03 -1.36
CA TYR A 75 -5.97 -29.08 -2.44
C TYR A 75 -4.58 -29.20 -3.03
N ASN A 76 -3.75 -30.08 -2.47
CA ASN A 76 -2.35 -30.27 -2.90
C ASN A 76 -1.57 -28.95 -3.00
N VAL A 77 -1.81 -28.03 -2.07
CA VAL A 77 -1.11 -26.76 -1.95
C VAL A 77 -0.10 -26.83 -0.81
N GLU A 78 1.07 -26.24 -1.00
CA GLU A 78 2.10 -26.16 0.04
C GLU A 78 1.64 -25.24 1.18
N VAL A 79 1.83 -25.65 2.43
CA VAL A 79 1.51 -24.85 3.63
C VAL A 79 2.80 -24.43 4.32
N ARG A 80 3.00 -23.15 4.48
CA ARG A 80 4.19 -22.53 5.11
C ARG A 80 3.84 -21.82 6.40
N PRO A 81 4.67 -21.90 7.45
CA PRO A 81 4.49 -21.07 8.64
C PRO A 81 4.91 -19.62 8.38
N ASP A 82 4.09 -18.67 8.83
CA ASP A 82 4.43 -17.25 8.81
C ASP A 82 3.91 -16.55 10.06
N ILE A 83 4.79 -15.92 10.82
CA ILE A 83 4.46 -15.22 12.06
C ILE A 83 3.63 -13.95 11.82
N GLU A 84 3.69 -13.39 10.62
CA GLU A 84 2.92 -12.20 10.23
C GLU A 84 1.46 -12.53 9.90
N CYS A 85 1.07 -13.82 9.84
CA CYS A 85 -0.32 -14.26 9.64
C CYS A 85 -1.20 -13.98 10.86
N ILE A 86 -1.21 -12.73 11.28
CA ILE A 86 -2.04 -12.19 12.36
C ILE A 86 -2.52 -10.79 11.98
N TRP A 87 -3.81 -10.55 12.16
CA TRP A 87 -4.41 -9.25 11.89
C TRP A 87 -4.99 -8.65 13.17
N SER A 88 -4.87 -7.33 13.33
CA SER A 88 -5.50 -6.59 14.43
C SER A 88 -5.71 -5.13 14.04
N ASP A 89 -6.83 -4.56 14.48
CA ASP A 89 -7.08 -3.11 14.46
C ASP A 89 -6.78 -2.42 15.81
N GLY A 90 -6.21 -3.19 16.74
CA GLY A 90 -5.92 -2.75 18.10
C GLY A 90 -7.03 -3.07 19.12
N ASN A 91 -8.26 -3.31 18.68
CA ASN A 91 -9.41 -3.70 19.54
C ASN A 91 -9.80 -5.15 19.32
N ILE A 92 -9.82 -5.57 18.08
CA ILE A 92 -10.16 -6.92 17.64
C ILE A 92 -9.01 -7.46 16.80
N GLY A 93 -8.70 -8.72 16.97
CA GLY A 93 -7.67 -9.41 16.20
C GLY A 93 -8.03 -10.86 15.94
N GLY A 94 -7.28 -11.46 15.04
CA GLY A 94 -7.41 -12.86 14.69
C GLY A 94 -6.24 -13.36 13.90
N TYR A 95 -6.06 -14.67 13.92
CA TYR A 95 -5.09 -15.33 13.05
C TYR A 95 -5.62 -15.34 11.62
N CYS A 96 -4.72 -15.28 10.66
CA CYS A 96 -5.05 -15.37 9.24
C CYS A 96 -4.32 -16.51 8.55
N THR A 97 -4.80 -16.81 7.37
CA THR A 97 -4.10 -17.60 6.36
C THR A 97 -4.11 -16.80 5.07
N GLU A 98 -2.98 -16.77 4.37
CA GLU A 98 -2.78 -15.97 3.19
C GLU A 98 -2.46 -16.87 2.00
N PHE A 99 -2.90 -16.46 0.82
CA PHE A 99 -2.82 -17.22 -0.42
C PHE A 99 -1.87 -16.54 -1.39
N TYR A 100 -0.89 -17.27 -1.90
CA TYR A 100 0.17 -16.75 -2.75
C TYR A 100 0.17 -17.38 -4.13
N LYS A 101 0.38 -16.54 -5.16
CA LYS A 101 0.63 -16.94 -6.53
C LYS A 101 1.79 -16.14 -7.11
N ASN A 102 2.82 -16.82 -7.62
CA ASN A 102 4.06 -16.19 -8.11
C ASN A 102 4.68 -15.25 -7.05
N ASP A 103 4.70 -15.68 -5.78
CA ASP A 103 5.13 -14.94 -4.61
C ASP A 103 4.34 -13.63 -4.34
N ILE A 104 3.19 -13.45 -4.99
CA ILE A 104 2.26 -12.35 -4.74
C ILE A 104 1.13 -12.85 -3.85
N GLU A 105 0.91 -12.20 -2.70
CA GLU A 105 -0.28 -12.41 -1.87
C GLU A 105 -1.52 -11.96 -2.64
N ILE A 106 -2.37 -12.90 -3.04
CA ILE A 106 -3.59 -12.63 -3.81
C ILE A 106 -4.81 -12.39 -2.93
N GLY A 107 -4.78 -12.86 -1.69
CA GLY A 107 -5.85 -12.69 -0.73
C GLY A 107 -5.59 -13.43 0.57
N ASN A 108 -6.44 -13.16 1.54
CA ASN A 108 -6.34 -13.77 2.87
C ASN A 108 -7.72 -14.10 3.47
N ILE A 109 -7.70 -14.94 4.50
CA ILE A 109 -8.83 -15.20 5.39
C ILE A 109 -8.40 -14.82 6.80
N VAL A 110 -9.07 -13.86 7.42
CA VAL A 110 -8.90 -13.50 8.82
C VAL A 110 -10.02 -14.14 9.64
N ASN A 111 -9.65 -14.93 10.66
CA ASN A 111 -10.60 -15.56 11.58
C ASN A 111 -10.58 -14.79 12.90
N THR A 112 -11.44 -13.79 13.03
CA THR A 112 -11.57 -13.00 14.24
C THR A 112 -12.49 -13.69 15.24
N LEU A 113 -12.11 -13.65 16.52
CA LEU A 113 -12.89 -14.23 17.63
C LEU A 113 -13.22 -15.72 17.44
N GLY A 114 -12.56 -16.41 16.51
CA GLY A 114 -12.79 -17.82 16.18
C GLY A 114 -14.11 -18.12 15.46
N THR A 115 -14.95 -17.12 15.23
CA THR A 115 -16.31 -17.30 14.66
C THR A 115 -16.69 -16.28 13.60
N CYS A 116 -15.90 -15.25 13.39
CA CYS A 116 -16.13 -14.25 12.37
C CYS A 116 -15.05 -14.38 11.32
N ILE A 117 -15.47 -14.52 10.09
CA ILE A 117 -14.59 -14.68 8.93
C ILE A 117 -14.63 -13.41 8.08
N ASP A 118 -13.46 -12.90 7.76
CA ASP A 118 -13.24 -11.83 6.79
C ASP A 118 -12.30 -12.36 5.70
N ILE A 119 -12.81 -12.41 4.46
CA ILE A 119 -12.03 -12.82 3.29
C ILE A 119 -11.79 -11.57 2.45
N GLY A 120 -10.53 -11.29 2.13
CA GLY A 120 -10.13 -10.20 1.27
C GLY A 120 -9.28 -10.65 0.10
N PHE A 121 -9.64 -10.20 -1.12
CA PHE A 121 -8.78 -10.32 -2.30
C PHE A 121 -8.42 -8.94 -2.82
N GLY A 122 -7.14 -8.71 -3.11
CA GLY A 122 -6.72 -7.55 -3.88
C GLY A 122 -7.07 -7.72 -5.35
N LEU A 123 -8.06 -6.97 -5.86
CA LEU A 123 -8.50 -7.11 -7.27
C LEU A 123 -7.34 -6.90 -8.23
N GLU A 124 -6.53 -5.87 -8.02
CA GLU A 124 -5.40 -5.55 -8.87
C GLU A 124 -4.34 -6.66 -8.84
N ARG A 125 -4.10 -7.30 -7.69
CA ARG A 125 -3.19 -8.45 -7.57
C ARG A 125 -3.71 -9.68 -8.29
N LEU A 126 -5.02 -9.95 -8.24
CA LEU A 126 -5.65 -11.02 -9.04
C LEU A 126 -5.47 -10.76 -10.54
N LEU A 127 -5.75 -9.53 -10.99
CA LEU A 127 -5.58 -9.15 -12.40
C LEU A 127 -4.11 -9.22 -12.84
N LEU A 128 -3.18 -8.87 -11.96
CA LEU A 128 -1.74 -8.96 -12.22
C LEU A 128 -1.31 -10.41 -12.44
N VAL A 129 -1.68 -11.34 -11.55
CA VAL A 129 -1.29 -12.75 -11.69
C VAL A 129 -1.98 -13.43 -12.87
N LEU A 130 -3.12 -12.92 -13.34
CA LEU A 130 -3.79 -13.35 -14.57
C LEU A 130 -3.18 -12.75 -15.84
N GLY A 131 -2.21 -11.83 -15.72
CA GLY A 131 -1.65 -11.12 -16.87
C GLY A 131 -2.61 -10.13 -17.53
N LEU A 132 -3.67 -9.72 -16.83
CA LEU A 132 -4.68 -8.76 -17.29
C LEU A 132 -4.39 -7.33 -16.85
N LEU A 133 -3.40 -7.13 -16.01
CA LEU A 133 -2.93 -5.83 -15.54
C LEU A 133 -1.41 -5.80 -15.61
N GLU A 134 -0.84 -4.68 -16.01
CA GLU A 134 0.59 -4.43 -15.97
C GLU A 134 1.00 -3.78 -14.65
N THR A 135 2.25 -4.00 -14.26
CA THR A 135 2.83 -3.36 -13.08
C THR A 135 2.99 -1.86 -13.33
N LYS A 136 2.68 -1.05 -12.32
CA LYS A 136 2.84 0.40 -12.37
C LYS A 136 4.12 0.83 -11.68
N SER A 137 4.74 1.86 -12.24
CA SER A 137 5.86 2.53 -11.59
C SER A 137 5.41 3.27 -10.33
N ARG A 138 6.35 3.57 -9.45
CA ARG A 138 6.08 4.37 -8.24
C ARG A 138 5.37 5.68 -8.54
N ILE A 139 5.82 6.41 -9.56
CA ILE A 139 5.23 7.71 -9.91
C ILE A 139 3.78 7.57 -10.35
N GLU A 140 3.45 6.57 -11.17
CA GLU A 140 2.08 6.33 -11.63
C GLU A 140 1.15 6.02 -10.46
N ILE A 141 1.57 5.18 -9.50
CA ILE A 141 0.78 4.85 -8.32
C ILE A 141 0.55 6.09 -7.44
N LEU A 142 1.59 6.91 -7.23
CA LEU A 142 1.48 8.14 -6.45
C LEU A 142 0.57 9.18 -7.13
N GLU A 143 0.68 9.33 -8.45
CA GLU A 143 -0.17 10.23 -9.24
C GLU A 143 -1.64 9.81 -9.17
N GLU A 144 -1.95 8.55 -9.47
CA GLU A 144 -3.31 8.01 -9.40
C GLU A 144 -3.91 8.17 -8.00
N THR A 145 -3.14 7.86 -6.96
CA THR A 145 -3.61 8.00 -5.57
C THR A 145 -3.88 9.47 -5.23
N SER A 146 -3.00 10.38 -5.66
CA SER A 146 -3.19 11.81 -5.42
C SER A 146 -4.43 12.35 -6.12
N LEU A 147 -4.62 12.00 -7.38
CA LEU A 147 -5.81 12.41 -8.15
C LEU A 147 -7.08 11.82 -7.56
N LEU A 148 -7.06 10.55 -7.13
CA LEU A 148 -8.18 9.93 -6.44
C LEU A 148 -8.59 10.70 -5.18
N LEU A 149 -7.64 11.15 -4.36
CA LEU A 149 -7.93 11.94 -3.16
C LEU A 149 -8.51 13.31 -3.52
N ILE A 150 -7.97 13.98 -4.54
CA ILE A 150 -8.48 15.27 -5.05
C ILE A 150 -9.94 15.10 -5.55
N ASP A 151 -10.21 14.07 -6.35
CA ASP A 151 -11.54 13.78 -6.89
C ASP A 151 -12.57 13.47 -5.79
N ASN A 152 -12.11 12.94 -4.65
CA ASN A 152 -12.93 12.74 -3.46
C ASN A 152 -13.03 14.01 -2.57
N GLY A 153 -12.57 15.15 -3.05
CA GLY A 153 -12.72 16.44 -2.38
C GLY A 153 -11.71 16.72 -1.27
N ILE A 154 -10.67 15.91 -1.14
CA ILE A 154 -9.59 16.17 -0.18
C ILE A 154 -8.78 17.38 -0.67
N LYS A 155 -8.58 18.35 0.22
CA LYS A 155 -7.81 19.58 -0.06
C LYS A 155 -6.50 19.59 0.71
N LEU A 156 -5.48 20.23 0.14
CA LEU A 156 -4.19 20.41 0.80
C LEU A 156 -4.36 21.07 2.18
N SER A 157 -3.75 20.46 3.18
CA SER A 157 -3.73 21.01 4.54
C SER A 157 -2.45 20.62 5.30
N HIS A 158 -2.32 21.06 6.55
CA HIS A 158 -1.21 20.68 7.43
C HIS A 158 -1.56 19.49 8.35
N ASN A 159 -2.80 19.01 8.31
CA ASN A 159 -3.31 17.97 9.18
C ASN A 159 -4.09 16.90 8.38
N ASN A 160 -4.23 15.70 8.95
CA ASN A 160 -5.08 14.60 8.48
C ASN A 160 -4.87 14.26 6.99
N GLU A 161 -5.94 13.99 6.28
CA GLU A 161 -5.93 13.55 4.88
C GLU A 161 -5.28 14.58 3.94
N GLY A 162 -5.46 15.87 4.19
CA GLY A 162 -4.85 16.92 3.37
C GLY A 162 -3.32 17.01 3.54
N TYR A 163 -2.79 16.63 4.70
CA TYR A 163 -1.35 16.47 4.89
C TYR A 163 -0.82 15.25 4.12
N ILE A 164 -1.57 14.16 4.11
CA ILE A 164 -1.25 12.97 3.32
C ILE A 164 -1.20 13.32 1.84
N LEU A 165 -2.24 13.97 1.32
CA LEU A 165 -2.29 14.44 -0.07
C LEU A 165 -1.08 15.32 -0.41
N LYS A 166 -0.75 16.28 0.47
CA LYS A 166 0.42 17.13 0.30
C LYS A 166 1.71 16.32 0.20
N LYS A 167 1.86 15.27 1.00
CA LYS A 167 3.03 14.39 1.00
C LYS A 167 3.14 13.58 -0.30
N LEU A 168 2.02 13.02 -0.76
CA LEU A 168 1.94 12.28 -2.02
C LEU A 168 2.30 13.18 -3.22
N ILE A 169 1.67 14.35 -3.35
CA ILE A 169 1.96 15.30 -4.45
C ILE A 169 3.40 15.78 -4.38
N THR A 170 3.96 15.98 -3.18
CA THR A 170 5.39 16.37 -3.06
C THR A 170 6.29 15.30 -3.65
N GLU A 171 6.05 14.03 -3.36
CA GLU A 171 6.79 12.92 -3.98
C GLU A 171 6.61 12.92 -5.50
N CYS A 172 5.37 12.97 -6.02
CA CYS A 172 5.09 13.02 -7.46
C CYS A 172 5.91 14.12 -8.13
N VAL A 173 5.87 15.32 -7.58
CA VAL A 173 6.56 16.50 -8.13
C VAL A 173 8.08 16.31 -8.15
N LEU A 174 8.65 15.76 -7.08
CA LEU A 174 10.08 15.46 -6.99
C LEU A 174 10.50 14.35 -7.96
N TYR A 175 9.66 13.36 -8.19
CA TYR A 175 9.88 12.31 -9.20
C TYR A 175 9.61 12.77 -10.63
N GLY A 176 9.27 14.05 -10.84
CA GLY A 176 9.15 14.66 -12.16
C GLY A 176 7.76 14.57 -12.80
N SER A 177 6.71 14.39 -11.99
CA SER A 177 5.32 14.44 -12.45
C SER A 177 5.03 15.64 -13.34
N LYS A 178 4.31 15.42 -14.44
CA LYS A 178 3.87 16.43 -15.38
C LYS A 178 2.37 16.76 -15.26
N ILE A 179 1.70 16.24 -14.26
CA ILE A 179 0.27 16.51 -14.04
C ILE A 179 0.06 18.02 -13.90
N ASP A 180 -0.84 18.55 -14.74
CA ASP A 180 -1.32 19.93 -14.69
C ASP A 180 -2.60 19.99 -13.89
N ASN A 181 -2.43 20.24 -12.59
CA ASN A 181 -3.50 20.40 -11.61
C ASN A 181 -3.08 21.50 -10.63
N GLU A 182 -4.04 22.24 -10.09
CA GLU A 182 -3.79 23.39 -9.20
C GLU A 182 -2.96 23.00 -7.97
N ASP A 183 -3.29 21.89 -7.31
CA ASP A 183 -2.57 21.40 -6.14
C ASP A 183 -1.14 20.97 -6.49
N PHE A 184 -0.96 20.26 -7.61
CA PHE A 184 0.36 19.87 -8.12
C PHE A 184 1.21 21.10 -8.45
N ASN A 185 0.63 22.10 -9.11
CA ASN A 185 1.33 23.35 -9.47
C ASN A 185 1.70 24.14 -8.22
N THR A 186 0.83 24.22 -7.23
CA THR A 186 1.10 24.86 -5.93
C THR A 186 2.29 24.21 -5.23
N ILE A 187 2.31 22.88 -5.13
CA ILE A 187 3.41 22.14 -4.50
C ILE A 187 4.70 22.29 -5.33
N ARG A 188 4.62 22.17 -6.66
CA ARG A 188 5.78 22.33 -7.56
C ARG A 188 6.46 23.68 -7.36
N ASN A 189 5.69 24.76 -7.38
CA ASN A 189 6.21 26.12 -7.18
C ASN A 189 6.84 26.28 -5.78
N ASN A 190 6.25 25.68 -4.76
CA ASN A 190 6.81 25.69 -3.42
C ASN A 190 8.15 24.93 -3.34
N GLN A 191 8.25 23.74 -3.94
CA GLN A 191 9.49 22.96 -3.96
C GLN A 191 10.60 23.65 -4.74
N ILE A 192 10.28 24.29 -5.87
CA ILE A 192 11.25 25.14 -6.63
C ILE A 192 11.78 26.27 -5.74
N LYS A 193 10.91 26.95 -4.98
CA LYS A 193 11.30 28.01 -4.05
C LYS A 193 12.22 27.50 -2.95
N ILE A 194 11.88 26.36 -2.35
CA ILE A 194 12.69 25.69 -1.31
C ILE A 194 14.08 25.37 -1.87
N TYR A 195 14.16 24.78 -3.06
CA TYR A 195 15.44 24.42 -3.68
C TYR A 195 16.29 25.63 -4.02
N ARG A 196 15.70 26.69 -4.57
CA ARG A 196 16.42 27.97 -4.82
C ARG A 196 16.98 28.56 -3.52
N ASN A 197 16.22 28.55 -2.45
CA ASN A 197 16.68 29.04 -1.15
C ASN A 197 17.84 28.18 -0.61
N TYR A 198 17.78 26.85 -0.76
CA TYR A 198 18.87 25.95 -0.42
C TYR A 198 20.15 26.27 -1.19
N LYS A 199 20.08 26.41 -2.52
CA LYS A 199 21.25 26.77 -3.36
C LYS A 199 21.85 28.12 -2.95
N ASN A 200 21.02 29.10 -2.64
CA ASN A 200 21.48 30.42 -2.20
C ASN A 200 22.19 30.38 -0.83
N LEU A 201 21.79 29.48 0.07
CA LEU A 201 22.46 29.28 1.36
C LEU A 201 23.80 28.56 1.21
N SER A 202 23.88 27.57 0.34
CA SER A 202 25.13 26.85 0.09
C SER A 202 26.22 27.74 -0.52
N THR A 203 25.82 28.83 -1.18
CA THR A 203 26.76 29.83 -1.77
C THR A 203 27.12 30.95 -0.79
N ARG A 204 26.39 31.14 0.30
CA ARG A 204 26.68 32.17 1.32
C ARG A 204 27.43 31.53 2.49
N ASN A 205 28.74 31.75 2.59
CA ASN A 205 29.63 31.34 3.69
C ASN A 205 29.28 31.96 5.06
N SER A 206 28.07 32.40 5.29
CA SER A 206 27.64 33.13 6.49
C SER A 206 26.65 32.29 7.34
N ASN A 207 26.99 31.05 7.62
CA ASN A 207 26.20 30.24 8.54
C ASN A 207 26.52 30.61 9.99
N LYS A 208 26.08 31.75 10.43
CA LYS A 208 26.02 32.27 11.81
C LYS A 208 26.12 31.21 12.94
N GLY A 209 27.12 30.32 12.89
CA GLY A 209 27.41 29.30 13.91
C GLY A 209 26.36 28.20 14.15
N LYS A 210 25.32 28.10 13.32
CA LYS A 210 24.34 26.99 13.41
C LYS A 210 24.66 25.90 12.38
N PRO A 211 24.47 24.61 12.69
CA PRO A 211 24.75 23.53 11.75
C PRO A 211 23.80 23.58 10.53
N ASP A 212 24.28 23.10 9.39
CA ASP A 212 23.49 23.06 8.14
C ASP A 212 22.13 22.35 8.32
N SER A 213 22.08 21.30 9.12
CA SER A 213 20.87 20.58 9.45
C SER A 213 19.75 21.46 10.02
N TYR A 214 20.09 22.46 10.82
CA TYR A 214 19.12 23.42 11.36
C TYR A 214 18.46 24.25 10.24
N TRP A 215 19.25 24.74 9.28
CA TRP A 215 18.76 25.55 8.19
C TRP A 215 17.93 24.74 7.20
N LEU A 216 18.36 23.51 6.92
CA LEU A 216 17.65 22.60 6.04
C LEU A 216 16.25 22.28 6.61
N HIS A 217 16.16 21.95 7.89
CA HIS A 217 14.90 21.69 8.56
C HIS A 217 13.98 22.92 8.55
N THR A 218 14.52 24.11 8.86
CA THR A 218 13.76 25.37 8.87
C THR A 218 13.19 25.72 7.50
N MET A 219 13.88 25.36 6.41
CA MET A 219 13.42 25.57 5.05
C MET A 219 12.49 24.46 4.51
N GLY A 220 12.36 23.36 5.23
CA GLY A 220 11.62 22.19 4.75
C GLY A 220 12.32 21.46 3.60
N PHE A 221 13.66 21.58 3.49
CA PHE A 221 14.44 20.89 2.46
C PHE A 221 14.91 19.53 2.97
N ASP A 222 14.59 18.47 2.22
CA ASP A 222 15.07 17.13 2.49
C ASP A 222 16.35 16.85 1.69
N LYS A 223 17.49 16.86 2.39
CA LYS A 223 18.80 16.64 1.77
C LYS A 223 18.95 15.22 1.19
N SER A 224 18.29 14.23 1.76
CA SER A 224 18.33 12.85 1.23
C SER A 224 17.74 12.74 -0.18
N LYS A 225 16.85 13.68 -0.52
CA LYS A 225 16.17 13.78 -1.82
C LYS A 225 16.76 14.84 -2.74
N GLU A 226 17.93 15.42 -2.43
CA GLU A 226 18.52 16.51 -3.21
C GLU A 226 18.63 16.18 -4.71
N HIS A 227 18.95 14.94 -5.05
CA HIS A 227 19.05 14.47 -6.43
C HIS A 227 17.74 14.56 -7.21
N LEU A 228 16.57 14.45 -6.53
CA LEU A 228 15.25 14.53 -7.16
C LEU A 228 14.87 15.98 -7.53
N TYR A 229 15.42 16.97 -6.84
CA TYR A 229 15.12 18.38 -7.12
C TYR A 229 15.62 18.85 -8.51
N GLN A 230 16.47 18.07 -9.17
CA GLN A 230 16.88 18.33 -10.54
C GLN A 230 15.71 18.20 -11.52
N ASN A 231 14.71 17.40 -11.20
CA ASN A 231 13.50 17.23 -12.01
C ASN A 231 12.56 18.45 -11.99
N LEU A 232 12.84 19.45 -11.14
CA LEU A 232 12.05 20.69 -11.02
C LEU A 232 12.53 21.81 -11.94
N GLN A 233 13.57 21.56 -12.73
CA GLN A 233 14.17 22.58 -13.62
C GLN A 233 13.53 22.60 -14.99
#